data_15ee71db3ea3b0b18b0fcdfa0115aebf
#
_entry.id   15ee71db3ea3b0b18b0fcdfa0115aebf
#
_cell.length_a   1.000
_cell.length_b   1.000
_cell.length_c   1.000
_cell.angle_alpha   90.00
_cell.angle_beta   90.00
_cell.angle_gamma   90.00
#
_symmetry.space_group_name_H-M   'P 1'
#
loop_
_entity.id
_entity.type
_entity.pdbx_description
1 polymer ?
#
loop_
_entity_poly.entity_id
_entity_poly.type
_entity_poly.pdbx_seq_one_letter_code
_entity_poly.pdbx_strand_id
1 'polypeptide(L)'
;YEVQLSESERSRYEDLKQELILHLPDGEVTAANAASLTGKLSQLANGAIYADTGEVIEFHDRKLDALEDIIEAANEKPLLVAYWFRHDLSRIKNRFNVREIKTSRDIADWNAGKIPVAVIHPASAGHGLNLQAGGSTLVWFGLTWSLELYQQTNARLWRQGQESGTVVIQHIITKGTIDE
;
A
#
# COMPACT_ATOMS: atom_id res chain seq x y z
N TYR A 1 -3.72 0.06 -11.87
CA TYR A 1 -4.84 0.94 -11.48
C TYR A 1 -4.34 2.35 -11.22
N GLU A 2 -4.81 3.29 -12.01
CA GLU A 2 -4.50 4.71 -11.83
C GLU A 2 -5.65 5.39 -11.10
N VAL A 3 -5.34 6.13 -10.04
CA VAL A 3 -6.30 6.99 -9.34
C VAL A 3 -5.92 8.46 -9.54
N GLN A 4 -6.90 9.34 -9.49
CA GLN A 4 -6.69 10.76 -9.77
C GLN A 4 -7.09 11.60 -8.56
N LEU A 5 -6.23 12.55 -8.20
CA LEU A 5 -6.54 13.56 -7.20
C LEU A 5 -7.58 14.54 -7.75
N SER A 6 -8.45 15.03 -6.89
CA SER A 6 -9.26 16.21 -7.20
C SER A 6 -8.37 17.44 -7.38
N GLU A 7 -8.92 18.51 -7.94
CA GLU A 7 -8.18 19.75 -8.13
C GLU A 7 -7.64 20.32 -6.81
N SER A 8 -8.45 20.30 -5.76
CA SER A 8 -8.04 20.75 -4.42
C SER A 8 -7.00 19.86 -3.76
N GLU A 9 -7.10 18.54 -3.93
CA GLU A 9 -6.11 17.57 -3.44
C GLU A 9 -4.78 17.78 -4.17
N ARG A 10 -4.82 17.96 -5.47
CA ARG A 10 -3.63 18.24 -6.29
C ARG A 10 -2.95 19.55 -5.88
N SER A 11 -3.71 20.62 -5.68
CA SER A 11 -3.16 21.90 -5.21
C SER A 11 -2.38 21.71 -3.90
N ARG A 12 -2.96 21.04 -2.92
CA ARG A 12 -2.30 20.77 -1.63
C ARG A 12 -1.04 19.92 -1.77
N TYR A 13 -1.07 18.94 -2.68
CA TYR A 13 0.11 18.11 -2.98
C TYR A 13 1.25 18.98 -3.55
N GLU A 14 0.95 19.87 -4.49
CA GLU A 14 1.92 20.78 -5.08
C GLU A 14 2.42 21.85 -4.07
N ASP A 15 1.55 22.34 -3.17
CA ASP A 15 1.95 23.27 -2.11
C ASP A 15 3.06 22.64 -1.23
N LEU A 16 2.87 21.40 -0.78
CA LEU A 16 3.92 20.72 -0.01
C LEU A 16 5.19 20.53 -0.82
N LYS A 17 5.06 20.18 -2.09
CA LYS A 17 6.21 19.93 -2.98
C LYS A 17 7.04 21.21 -3.21
N GLN A 18 6.40 22.36 -3.30
CA GLN A 18 7.05 23.62 -3.58
C GLN A 18 7.51 24.38 -2.33
N GLU A 19 6.67 24.42 -1.32
CA GLU A 19 6.87 25.25 -0.13
C GLU A 19 7.51 24.48 1.04
N LEU A 20 7.58 23.14 0.96
CA LEU A 20 8.03 22.24 2.03
C LEU A 20 7.18 22.31 3.29
N ILE A 21 6.06 23.02 3.25
CA ILE A 21 5.10 23.17 4.34
C ILE A 21 3.70 23.00 3.76
N LEU A 22 2.88 22.23 4.45
CA LEU A 22 1.47 22.06 4.13
C LEU A 22 0.63 22.42 5.35
N HIS A 23 -0.24 23.39 5.19
CA HIS A 23 -1.22 23.78 6.18
C HIS A 23 -2.53 23.04 5.91
N LEU A 24 -2.97 22.25 6.89
CA LEU A 24 -4.23 21.52 6.85
C LEU A 24 -5.14 21.96 8.01
N PRO A 25 -6.47 21.81 7.88
CA PRO A 25 -7.38 22.20 8.97
C PRO A 25 -7.04 21.53 10.31
N ASP A 26 -6.57 20.29 10.25
CA ASP A 26 -6.27 19.45 11.42
C ASP A 26 -4.78 19.45 11.82
N GLY A 27 -3.94 20.29 11.19
CA GLY A 27 -2.53 20.38 11.54
C GLY A 27 -1.61 20.85 10.43
N GLU A 28 -0.33 20.93 10.76
CA GLU A 28 0.74 21.36 9.86
C GLU A 28 1.70 20.20 9.58
N VAL A 29 2.20 20.16 8.38
CA VAL A 29 3.19 19.19 7.92
C VAL A 29 4.39 19.92 7.33
N THR A 30 5.56 19.69 7.90
CA THR A 30 6.82 20.28 7.45
C THR A 30 7.75 19.21 6.88
N ALA A 31 8.35 19.51 5.74
CA ALA A 31 9.42 18.68 5.17
C ALA A 31 10.77 19.40 5.33
N ALA A 32 11.59 18.91 6.25
CA ALA A 32 12.86 19.57 6.59
C ALA A 32 13.95 19.44 5.51
N ASN A 33 13.84 18.46 4.64
CA ASN A 33 14.80 18.22 3.55
C ASN A 33 14.17 17.35 2.45
N ALA A 34 14.89 17.13 1.36
CA ALA A 34 14.42 16.37 0.20
C ALA A 34 13.99 14.93 0.53
N ALA A 35 14.71 14.25 1.41
CA ALA A 35 14.35 12.87 1.81
C ALA A 35 13.06 12.85 2.62
N SER A 36 12.90 13.80 3.54
CA SER A 36 11.65 13.99 4.29
C SER A 36 10.49 14.35 3.36
N LEU A 37 10.72 15.22 2.38
CA LEU A 37 9.73 15.61 1.38
C LEU A 37 9.27 14.38 0.57
N THR A 38 10.18 13.58 0.07
CA THR A 38 9.88 12.34 -0.66
C THR A 38 8.96 11.43 0.16
N GLY A 39 9.29 11.20 1.43
CA GLY A 39 8.45 10.40 2.33
C GLY A 39 7.06 11.01 2.56
N LYS A 40 6.97 12.31 2.73
CA LYS A 40 5.68 13.03 2.91
C LYS A 40 4.82 13.01 1.64
N LEU A 41 5.42 13.19 0.47
CA LEU A 41 4.71 13.11 -0.81
C LEU A 41 4.18 11.69 -1.06
N SER A 42 4.94 10.66 -0.71
CA SER A 42 4.48 9.27 -0.79
C SER A 42 3.30 8.99 0.16
N GLN A 43 3.31 9.58 1.35
CA GLN A 43 2.17 9.49 2.28
C GLN A 43 0.92 10.13 1.68
N LEU A 44 1.01 11.35 1.14
CA LEU A 44 -0.11 12.03 0.47
C LEU A 44 -0.63 11.23 -0.72
N ALA A 45 0.25 10.66 -1.53
CA ALA A 45 -0.14 9.82 -2.65
C ALA A 45 -0.97 8.61 -2.19
N ASN A 46 -0.65 8.03 -1.03
CA ASN A 46 -1.42 6.94 -0.42
C ASN A 46 -2.72 7.39 0.26
N GLY A 47 -2.87 8.69 0.55
CA GLY A 47 -4.12 9.28 1.01
C GLY A 47 -4.18 9.70 2.47
N ALA A 48 -3.08 9.64 3.21
CA ALA A 48 -2.97 10.18 4.57
C ALA A 48 -1.53 10.58 4.86
N ILE A 49 -1.34 11.45 5.84
CA ILE A 49 -0.03 11.99 6.18
C ILE A 49 0.10 12.13 7.70
N TYR A 50 1.31 11.94 8.23
CA TYR A 50 1.60 12.28 9.62
C TYR A 50 1.88 13.78 9.73
N ALA A 51 1.10 14.47 10.57
CA ALA A 51 1.37 15.83 10.99
C ALA A 51 2.68 15.91 11.81
N ASP A 52 3.17 17.12 12.02
CA ASP A 52 4.37 17.35 12.85
C ASP A 52 4.18 16.90 14.30
N THR A 53 2.93 16.85 14.77
CA THR A 53 2.54 16.28 16.07
C THR A 53 2.57 14.76 16.14
N GLY A 54 2.69 14.07 14.98
CA GLY A 54 2.61 12.62 14.85
C GLY A 54 1.19 12.09 14.61
N GLU A 55 0.18 12.93 14.64
CA GLU A 55 -1.20 12.55 14.33
C GLU A 55 -1.35 12.26 12.83
N VAL A 56 -2.26 11.33 12.51
CA VAL A 56 -2.59 11.00 11.12
C VAL A 56 -3.68 11.92 10.63
N ILE A 57 -3.42 12.60 9.53
CA ILE A 57 -4.39 13.44 8.83
C ILE A 57 -4.78 12.72 7.53
N GLU A 58 -6.05 12.39 7.39
CA GLU A 58 -6.58 11.80 6.17
C GLU A 58 -6.68 12.88 5.08
N PHE A 59 -6.28 12.49 3.87
CA PHE A 59 -6.18 13.40 2.73
C PHE A 59 -7.14 13.01 1.60
N HIS A 60 -7.18 11.72 1.22
CA HIS A 60 -8.13 11.17 0.25
C HIS A 60 -8.27 9.66 0.41
N ASP A 61 -9.35 9.11 -0.13
CA ASP A 61 -9.66 7.67 -0.11
C ASP A 61 -9.50 6.99 -1.49
N ARG A 62 -8.84 7.65 -2.44
CA ARG A 62 -8.75 7.20 -3.84
C ARG A 62 -8.15 5.80 -3.98
N LYS A 63 -7.08 5.51 -3.25
CA LYS A 63 -6.46 4.19 -3.27
C LYS A 63 -7.30 3.13 -2.56
N LEU A 64 -8.03 3.51 -1.51
CA LEU A 64 -8.98 2.60 -0.84
C LEU A 64 -10.14 2.25 -1.77
N ASP A 65 -10.68 3.22 -2.50
CA ASP A 65 -11.74 2.99 -3.49
C ASP A 65 -11.25 2.04 -4.61
N ALA A 66 -10.03 2.26 -5.10
CA ALA A 66 -9.42 1.38 -6.10
C ALA A 66 -9.19 -0.03 -5.54
N LEU A 67 -8.75 -0.15 -4.29
CA LEU A 67 -8.58 -1.46 -3.64
C LEU A 67 -9.93 -2.19 -3.49
N GLU A 68 -10.99 -1.47 -3.15
CA GLU A 68 -12.36 -2.04 -3.12
C GLU A 68 -12.77 -2.61 -4.48
N ASP A 69 -12.56 -1.85 -5.56
CA ASP A 69 -12.83 -2.32 -6.92
C ASP A 69 -12.01 -3.57 -7.27
N ILE A 70 -10.73 -3.61 -6.88
CA ILE A 70 -9.86 -4.78 -7.09
C ILE A 70 -10.36 -6.00 -6.33
N ILE A 71 -10.77 -5.83 -5.06
CA ILE A 71 -11.31 -6.91 -4.21
C ILE A 71 -12.60 -7.45 -4.83
N GLU A 72 -13.51 -6.59 -5.26
CA GLU A 72 -14.75 -6.98 -5.92
C GLU A 72 -14.49 -7.71 -7.24
N ALA A 73 -13.58 -7.19 -8.07
CA ALA A 73 -13.21 -7.81 -9.34
C ALA A 73 -12.50 -9.16 -9.17
N ALA A 74 -11.86 -9.40 -8.04
CA ALA A 74 -11.19 -10.67 -7.75
C ALA A 74 -12.18 -11.83 -7.55
N ASN A 75 -13.44 -11.53 -7.25
CA ASN A 75 -14.51 -12.50 -7.10
C ASN A 75 -14.10 -13.68 -6.18
N GLU A 76 -13.76 -13.36 -4.95
CA GLU A 76 -13.33 -14.29 -3.89
C GLU A 76 -11.95 -14.96 -4.09
N LYS A 77 -11.24 -14.68 -5.18
CA LYS A 77 -9.86 -15.13 -5.32
C LYS A 77 -8.97 -14.43 -4.30
N PRO A 78 -8.04 -15.17 -3.64
CA PRO A 78 -7.17 -14.60 -2.64
C PRO A 78 -6.31 -13.46 -3.19
N LEU A 79 -6.23 -12.37 -2.40
CA LEU A 79 -5.39 -11.21 -2.69
C LEU A 79 -4.38 -11.01 -1.56
N LEU A 80 -3.13 -10.78 -1.95
CA LEU A 80 -2.08 -10.30 -1.04
C LEU A 80 -1.83 -8.82 -1.33
N VAL A 81 -2.04 -7.96 -0.32
CA VAL A 81 -1.89 -6.51 -0.45
C VAL A 81 -0.63 -6.06 0.28
N ALA A 82 0.30 -5.43 -0.44
CA ALA A 82 1.48 -4.81 0.13
C ALA A 82 1.18 -3.36 0.50
N TYR A 83 1.40 -3.00 1.76
CA TYR A 83 1.28 -1.65 2.28
C TYR A 83 2.64 -1.10 2.70
N TRP A 84 2.79 0.20 2.85
CA TRP A 84 4.06 0.81 3.24
C TRP A 84 4.01 1.52 4.59
N PHE A 85 3.05 2.43 4.79
CA PHE A 85 2.91 3.19 6.03
C PHE A 85 1.95 2.52 7.02
N ARG A 86 2.15 2.76 8.32
CA ARG A 86 1.23 2.26 9.35
C ARG A 86 -0.20 2.79 9.16
N HIS A 87 -0.34 4.04 8.72
CA HIS A 87 -1.66 4.59 8.43
C HIS A 87 -2.33 3.89 7.24
N ASP A 88 -1.58 3.39 6.24
CA ASP A 88 -2.14 2.55 5.17
C ASP A 88 -2.79 1.31 5.76
N LEU A 89 -2.05 0.59 6.63
CA LEU A 89 -2.55 -0.60 7.30
C LEU A 89 -3.82 -0.32 8.12
N SER A 90 -3.80 0.73 8.93
CA SER A 90 -4.95 1.11 9.77
C SER A 90 -6.18 1.43 8.93
N ARG A 91 -6.02 2.19 7.86
CA ARG A 91 -7.11 2.57 6.94
C ARG A 91 -7.66 1.38 6.18
N ILE A 92 -6.78 0.49 5.70
CA ILE A 92 -7.20 -0.76 5.05
C ILE A 92 -7.99 -1.65 6.03
N LYS A 93 -7.50 -1.83 7.26
CA LYS A 93 -8.20 -2.62 8.29
C LYS A 93 -9.54 -2.02 8.70
N ASN A 94 -9.66 -0.70 8.73
CA ASN A 94 -10.91 -0.03 9.08
C ASN A 94 -11.99 -0.20 8.01
N ARG A 95 -11.60 -0.34 6.76
CA ARG A 95 -12.55 -0.42 5.63
C ARG A 95 -12.84 -1.85 5.17
N PHE A 96 -11.85 -2.75 5.28
CA PHE A 96 -11.95 -4.12 4.77
C PHE A 96 -11.68 -5.16 5.85
N ASN A 97 -12.30 -6.32 5.69
CA ASN A 97 -11.96 -7.48 6.50
C ASN A 97 -10.69 -8.14 5.96
N VAL A 98 -9.55 -7.75 6.51
CA VAL A 98 -8.22 -8.22 6.11
C VAL A 98 -7.46 -8.80 7.29
N ARG A 99 -6.51 -9.66 7.00
CA ARG A 99 -5.61 -10.23 8.00
C ARG A 99 -4.15 -9.96 7.63
N GLU A 100 -3.40 -9.41 8.58
CA GLU A 100 -1.97 -9.16 8.39
C GLU A 100 -1.16 -10.45 8.54
N ILE A 101 -0.24 -10.69 7.62
CA ILE A 101 0.69 -11.82 7.68
C ILE A 101 1.88 -11.46 8.56
N LYS A 102 1.92 -12.01 9.77
CA LYS A 102 2.99 -11.80 10.76
C LYS A 102 3.56 -13.07 11.37
N THR A 103 2.70 -14.09 11.59
CA THR A 103 3.06 -15.30 12.31
C THR A 103 3.06 -16.50 11.40
N SER A 104 3.68 -17.59 11.85
CA SER A 104 3.62 -18.87 11.12
C SER A 104 2.20 -19.37 10.93
N ARG A 105 1.29 -19.07 11.87
CA ARG A 105 -0.12 -19.40 11.74
C ARG A 105 -0.79 -18.59 10.62
N ASP A 106 -0.47 -17.31 10.49
CA ASP A 106 -0.99 -16.47 9.41
C ASP A 106 -0.56 -17.02 8.04
N ILE A 107 0.69 -17.44 7.92
CA ILE A 107 1.23 -18.05 6.71
C ILE A 107 0.51 -19.37 6.40
N ALA A 108 0.34 -20.22 7.39
CA ALA A 108 -0.37 -21.50 7.24
C ALA A 108 -1.84 -21.30 6.83
N ASP A 109 -2.53 -20.35 7.45
CA ASP A 109 -3.92 -20.05 7.14
C ASP A 109 -4.07 -19.42 5.74
N TRP A 110 -3.14 -18.55 5.32
CA TRP A 110 -3.10 -18.04 3.96
C TRP A 110 -2.90 -19.17 2.94
N ASN A 111 -1.91 -20.00 3.14
CA ASN A 111 -1.61 -21.12 2.23
C ASN A 111 -2.72 -22.19 2.21
N ALA A 112 -3.51 -22.29 3.28
CA ALA A 112 -4.68 -23.18 3.33
C ALA A 112 -5.94 -22.58 2.70
N GLY A 113 -5.87 -21.37 2.14
CA GLY A 113 -7.00 -20.69 1.50
C GLY A 113 -8.03 -20.11 2.47
N LYS A 114 -7.66 -19.90 3.73
CA LYS A 114 -8.56 -19.40 4.79
C LYS A 114 -8.64 -17.87 4.85
N ILE A 115 -7.77 -17.16 4.16
CA ILE A 115 -7.68 -15.70 4.19
C ILE A 115 -7.98 -15.15 2.80
N PRO A 116 -9.15 -14.50 2.58
CA PRO A 116 -9.50 -13.94 1.27
C PRO A 116 -8.64 -12.75 0.89
N VAL A 117 -8.35 -11.86 1.85
CA VAL A 117 -7.50 -10.68 1.65
C VAL A 117 -6.49 -10.60 2.79
N ALA A 118 -5.24 -10.79 2.47
CA ALA A 118 -4.13 -10.65 3.40
C ALA A 118 -3.36 -9.36 3.11
N VAL A 119 -2.78 -8.78 4.14
CA VAL A 119 -1.90 -7.61 4.03
C VAL A 119 -0.51 -7.93 4.58
N ILE A 120 0.51 -7.40 3.93
CA ILE A 120 1.91 -7.62 4.29
C ILE A 120 2.73 -6.36 4.12
N HIS A 121 3.68 -6.12 5.04
CA HIS A 121 4.69 -5.08 4.85
C HIS A 121 5.90 -5.68 4.11
N PRO A 122 6.41 -5.03 3.05
CA PRO A 122 7.54 -5.56 2.28
C PRO A 122 8.79 -5.87 3.11
N ALA A 123 9.08 -5.05 4.12
CA ALA A 123 10.23 -5.29 5.01
C ALA A 123 10.09 -6.55 5.86
N SER A 124 8.86 -6.94 6.25
CA SER A 124 8.61 -8.19 6.99
C SER A 124 8.62 -9.42 6.08
N ALA A 125 8.42 -9.23 4.77
CA ALA A 125 8.49 -10.29 3.77
C ALA A 125 9.93 -10.74 3.48
N GLY A 126 10.95 -10.08 4.02
CA GLY A 126 12.38 -10.30 3.73
C GLY A 126 12.94 -11.65 4.18
N HIS A 127 12.22 -12.46 4.94
CA HIS A 127 12.76 -13.66 5.58
C HIS A 127 12.20 -14.98 5.01
N GLY A 128 12.13 -15.09 3.69
CA GLY A 128 11.88 -16.39 3.06
C GLY A 128 10.45 -16.94 3.21
N LEU A 129 9.46 -16.09 3.41
CA LEU A 129 8.07 -16.50 3.51
C LEU A 129 7.59 -17.15 2.20
N ASN A 130 7.01 -18.35 2.32
CA ASN A 130 6.44 -19.07 1.19
C ASN A 130 4.92 -18.85 1.19
N LEU A 131 4.44 -17.98 0.31
CA LEU A 131 3.02 -17.60 0.21
C LEU A 131 2.38 -18.05 -1.11
N GLN A 132 3.13 -18.73 -1.97
CA GLN A 132 2.69 -19.10 -3.32
C GLN A 132 1.50 -20.08 -3.34
N ALA A 133 1.30 -20.88 -2.30
CA ALA A 133 0.19 -21.83 -2.25
C ALA A 133 -1.17 -21.17 -1.95
N GLY A 134 -1.15 -19.99 -1.34
CA GLY A 134 -2.37 -19.29 -0.92
C GLY A 134 -3.02 -18.41 -1.99
N GLY A 135 -2.28 -18.02 -3.02
CA GLY A 135 -2.80 -17.15 -4.06
C GLY A 135 -1.77 -16.77 -5.11
N SER A 136 -2.23 -16.08 -6.14
CA SER A 136 -1.42 -15.68 -7.29
C SER A 136 -1.57 -14.19 -7.67
N THR A 137 -2.19 -13.38 -6.84
CA THR A 137 -2.38 -11.95 -7.08
C THR A 137 -1.81 -11.13 -5.93
N LEU A 138 -0.90 -10.23 -6.25
CA LEU A 138 -0.31 -9.24 -5.35
C LEU A 138 -0.75 -7.85 -5.77
N VAL A 139 -1.24 -7.06 -4.81
CA VAL A 139 -1.63 -5.66 -5.02
C VAL A 139 -0.69 -4.75 -4.20
N TRP A 140 0.00 -3.85 -4.86
CA TRP A 140 0.79 -2.80 -4.22
C TRP A 140 -0.11 -1.59 -3.94
N PHE A 141 -0.53 -1.45 -2.70
CA PHE A 141 -1.26 -0.28 -2.22
C PHE A 141 -0.33 0.92 -2.02
N GLY A 142 0.82 0.68 -1.40
CA GLY A 142 1.89 1.65 -1.25
C GLY A 142 3.18 1.12 -1.86
N LEU A 143 3.85 1.93 -2.68
CA LEU A 143 5.08 1.56 -3.35
C LEU A 143 6.29 1.69 -2.43
N THR A 144 7.34 0.94 -2.70
CA THR A 144 8.63 1.05 -2.04
C THR A 144 9.69 1.59 -3.00
N TRP A 145 10.63 2.38 -2.47
CA TRP A 145 11.81 2.84 -3.21
C TRP A 145 12.90 1.77 -3.32
N SER A 146 12.79 0.69 -2.56
CA SER A 146 13.74 -0.41 -2.60
C SER A 146 13.36 -1.42 -3.68
N LEU A 147 14.12 -1.46 -4.76
CA LEU A 147 13.96 -2.48 -5.79
C LEU A 147 14.12 -3.89 -5.23
N GLU A 148 15.02 -4.06 -4.27
CA GLU A 148 15.24 -5.34 -3.60
C GLU A 148 13.98 -5.80 -2.84
N LEU A 149 13.39 -4.93 -2.02
CA LEU A 149 12.14 -5.25 -1.31
C LEU A 149 10.98 -5.51 -2.27
N TYR A 150 10.90 -4.75 -3.35
CA TYR A 150 9.91 -4.96 -4.40
C TYR A 150 10.04 -6.35 -5.02
N GLN A 151 11.22 -6.71 -5.46
CA GLN A 151 11.49 -8.02 -6.06
C GLN A 151 11.28 -9.17 -5.07
N GLN A 152 11.76 -9.04 -3.83
CA GLN A 152 11.58 -10.04 -2.79
C GLN A 152 10.10 -10.24 -2.44
N THR A 153 9.32 -9.18 -2.37
CA THR A 153 7.88 -9.26 -2.08
C THR A 153 7.14 -9.96 -3.22
N ASN A 154 7.40 -9.60 -4.46
CA ASN A 154 6.82 -10.26 -5.63
C ASN A 154 7.18 -11.75 -5.68
N ALA A 155 8.40 -12.10 -5.31
CA ALA A 155 8.88 -13.48 -5.27
C ALA A 155 8.21 -14.35 -4.19
N ARG A 156 7.42 -13.77 -3.27
CA ARG A 156 6.64 -14.57 -2.30
C ARG A 156 5.53 -15.36 -3.00
N LEU A 157 5.00 -14.84 -4.07
CA LEU A 157 3.99 -15.51 -4.90
C LEU A 157 4.60 -16.13 -6.15
N TRP A 158 5.51 -15.41 -6.83
CA TRP A 158 6.14 -15.91 -8.04
C TRP A 158 7.42 -16.69 -7.73
N ARG A 159 7.24 -17.97 -7.44
CA ARG A 159 8.35 -18.89 -7.16
C ARG A 159 7.94 -20.32 -7.46
N GLN A 160 8.92 -21.22 -7.39
CA GLN A 160 8.69 -22.66 -7.58
C GLN A 160 7.62 -23.18 -6.59
N GLY A 161 6.65 -23.95 -7.09
CA GLY A 161 5.51 -24.44 -6.32
C GLY A 161 4.26 -23.56 -6.44
N GLN A 162 4.28 -22.49 -7.25
CA GLN A 162 3.06 -21.79 -7.63
C GLN A 162 2.21 -22.68 -8.56
N GLU A 163 0.98 -22.96 -8.15
CA GLU A 163 0.04 -23.81 -8.92
C GLU A 163 -0.63 -23.05 -10.07
N SER A 164 -0.72 -21.71 -9.96
CA SER A 164 -1.25 -20.88 -11.01
C SER A 164 -0.22 -20.71 -12.14
N GLY A 165 -0.66 -20.84 -13.37
CA GLY A 165 0.17 -20.57 -14.54
C GLY A 165 0.56 -19.10 -14.71
N THR A 166 -0.08 -18.20 -13.94
CA THR A 166 0.15 -16.75 -14.01
C THR A 166 0.08 -16.14 -12.62
N VAL A 167 1.06 -15.31 -12.28
CA VAL A 167 1.04 -14.43 -11.13
C VAL A 167 0.76 -13.02 -11.62
N VAL A 168 -0.25 -12.39 -11.05
CA VAL A 168 -0.67 -11.02 -11.38
C VAL A 168 -0.14 -10.07 -10.32
N ILE A 169 0.59 -9.05 -10.74
CA ILE A 169 1.08 -7.97 -9.87
C ILE A 169 0.39 -6.68 -10.31
N GLN A 170 -0.39 -6.11 -9.41
CA GLN A 170 -1.13 -4.87 -9.64
C GLN A 170 -0.55 -3.76 -8.77
N HIS A 171 -0.48 -2.56 -9.33
CA HIS A 171 -0.07 -1.36 -8.62
C HIS A 171 -1.24 -0.38 -8.60
N ILE A 172 -1.49 0.24 -7.45
CA ILE A 172 -2.40 1.37 -7.34
C ILE A 172 -1.54 2.63 -7.34
N ILE A 173 -1.62 3.40 -8.41
CA ILE A 173 -0.78 4.58 -8.64
C ILE A 173 -1.65 5.83 -8.63
N THR A 174 -1.26 6.81 -7.83
CA THR A 174 -1.88 8.13 -7.84
C THR A 174 -1.21 8.99 -8.89
N LYS A 175 -1.96 9.29 -9.94
CA LYS A 175 -1.47 9.97 -11.13
C LYS A 175 -1.04 11.41 -10.85
N GLY A 176 0.07 11.82 -11.44
CA GLY A 176 0.66 13.15 -11.23
C GLY A 176 1.32 13.31 -9.86
N THR A 177 1.70 12.21 -9.23
CA THR A 177 2.40 12.22 -7.94
C THR A 177 3.72 11.46 -8.02
N ILE A 178 4.38 11.32 -6.88
CA ILE A 178 5.63 10.57 -6.74
C ILE A 178 5.49 9.06 -7.00
N ASP A 179 4.28 8.56 -7.15
CA ASP A 179 4.03 7.15 -7.50
C ASP A 179 4.42 6.81 -8.94
N GLU A 180 4.51 7.79 -9.84
CA GLU A 180 4.94 7.64 -11.23
C GLU A 180 6.46 7.73 -11.36
#